data_1abbf455cb70dec4cabca87d6aa38a5a
#
_entry.id   1abbf455cb70dec4cabca87d6aa38a5a
#
_cell.length_a   1.000
_cell.length_b   1.000
_cell.length_c   1.000
_cell.angle_alpha   90.00
_cell.angle_beta   90.00
_cell.angle_gamma   90.00
#
_symmetry.space_group_name_H-M   'P 1'
#
loop_
_entity.id
_entity.type
_entity.pdbx_description
1 polymer ?
#
loop_
_entity_poly.entity_id
_entity_poly.type
_entity_poly.pdbx_seq_one_letter_code
_entity_poly.pdbx_strand_id
1 'polypeptide(L)'
;MKLINYIQSSFTKWIDFKSRTSRIEFFTGLVTSGLFFFFNIILSLNLASYFRVNAWFHLINIYILIAILFVFIQIHSLVARRLNDISINPYFAFIPFVLGSVYLALKVFVDTDPYGKFIFIGILLVILVTIILLVSETD
;
A
#
# COMPACT_ATOMS: atom_id res chain seq x y z
N MET A 1 -16.14 -4.25 20.55
CA MET A 1 -15.77 -5.58 19.99
C MET A 1 -15.62 -5.59 18.47
N LYS A 2 -16.54 -5.03 17.65
CA LYS A 2 -16.42 -5.08 16.17
C LYS A 2 -15.15 -4.43 15.61
N LEU A 3 -14.73 -3.26 16.12
CA LEU A 3 -13.54 -2.55 15.64
C LEU A 3 -12.25 -3.36 15.83
N ILE A 4 -12.08 -4.00 16.98
CA ILE A 4 -10.91 -4.86 17.26
C ILE A 4 -10.84 -6.01 16.27
N ASN A 5 -12.00 -6.63 15.96
CA ASN A 5 -12.06 -7.71 14.98
C ASN A 5 -11.65 -7.23 13.57
N TYR A 6 -12.00 -5.99 13.18
CA TYR A 6 -11.59 -5.43 11.89
C TYR A 6 -10.09 -5.15 11.84
N ILE A 7 -9.50 -4.64 12.93
CA ILE A 7 -8.05 -4.45 13.04
C ILE A 7 -7.35 -5.80 12.93
N GLN A 8 -7.80 -6.79 13.71
CA GLN A 8 -7.23 -8.13 13.67
C GLN A 8 -7.35 -8.79 12.29
N SER A 9 -8.50 -8.63 11.61
CA SER A 9 -8.69 -9.18 10.26
C SER A 9 -7.74 -8.56 9.24
N SER A 10 -7.38 -7.29 9.39
CA SER A 10 -6.43 -6.62 8.52
C SER A 10 -5.04 -7.24 8.57
N PHE A 11 -4.61 -7.69 9.75
CA PHE A 11 -3.31 -8.36 9.91
C PHE A 11 -3.36 -9.85 9.60
N THR A 12 -4.44 -10.55 9.92
CA THR A 12 -4.55 -12.00 9.67
C THR A 12 -4.79 -12.32 8.20
N LYS A 13 -5.47 -11.44 7.48
CA LYS A 13 -5.81 -11.63 6.05
C LYS A 13 -4.89 -10.81 5.10
N TRP A 14 -3.67 -10.55 5.50
CA TRP A 14 -2.75 -9.70 4.73
C TRP A 14 -2.35 -10.25 3.35
N ILE A 15 -2.49 -11.56 3.12
CA ILE A 15 -2.25 -12.24 1.83
C ILE A 15 -3.56 -12.73 1.17
N ASP A 16 -4.71 -12.45 1.78
CA ASP A 16 -5.98 -12.91 1.24
C ASP A 16 -6.51 -11.95 0.18
N PHE A 17 -6.39 -12.33 -1.08
CA PHE A 17 -6.87 -11.56 -2.24
C PHE A 17 -8.25 -12.04 -2.75
N LYS A 18 -8.82 -13.08 -2.15
CA LYS A 18 -10.03 -13.76 -2.67
C LYS A 18 -11.29 -13.44 -1.87
N SER A 19 -11.17 -13.17 -0.57
CA SER A 19 -12.34 -12.87 0.26
C SER A 19 -12.93 -11.50 -0.09
N ARG A 20 -14.09 -11.20 0.48
CA ARG A 20 -14.73 -9.88 0.39
C ARG A 20 -14.48 -9.10 1.66
N THR A 21 -14.59 -7.79 1.60
CA THR A 21 -14.43 -6.90 2.76
C THR A 21 -15.48 -5.80 2.73
N SER A 22 -16.11 -5.56 3.89
CA SER A 22 -17.06 -4.45 4.04
C SER A 22 -16.33 -3.10 3.98
N ARG A 23 -17.07 -2.01 3.73
CA ARG A 23 -16.51 -0.65 3.72
C ARG A 23 -15.81 -0.31 5.03
N ILE A 24 -16.45 -0.60 6.16
CA ILE A 24 -15.90 -0.29 7.49
C ILE A 24 -14.61 -1.08 7.72
N GLU A 25 -14.59 -2.36 7.36
CA GLU A 25 -13.38 -3.19 7.45
C GLU A 25 -12.28 -2.67 6.54
N PHE A 26 -12.61 -2.26 5.32
CA PHE A 26 -11.66 -1.68 4.37
C PHE A 26 -11.03 -0.39 4.90
N PHE A 27 -11.84 0.59 5.33
CA PHE A 27 -11.32 1.85 5.87
C PHE A 27 -10.54 1.65 7.17
N THR A 28 -11.02 0.80 8.07
CA THR A 28 -10.29 0.45 9.28
C THR A 28 -8.94 -0.18 8.95
N GLY A 29 -8.90 -1.07 7.96
CA GLY A 29 -7.67 -1.70 7.47
C GLY A 29 -6.70 -0.69 6.88
N LEU A 30 -7.16 0.26 6.05
CA LEU A 30 -6.31 1.32 5.48
C LEU A 30 -5.71 2.22 6.57
N VAL A 31 -6.54 2.68 7.51
CA VAL A 31 -6.06 3.53 8.61
C VAL A 31 -5.05 2.78 9.46
N THR A 32 -5.33 1.53 9.80
CA THR A 32 -4.42 0.69 10.60
C THR A 32 -3.10 0.44 9.88
N SER A 33 -3.13 0.14 8.58
CA SER A 33 -1.92 -0.05 7.77
C SER A 33 -1.10 1.24 7.66
N GLY A 34 -1.78 2.38 7.49
CA GLY A 34 -1.13 3.69 7.45
C GLY A 34 -0.46 4.06 8.78
N LEU A 35 -1.15 3.85 9.91
CA LEU A 35 -0.59 4.08 11.24
C LEU A 35 0.60 3.15 11.52
N PHE A 36 0.48 1.87 11.15
CA PHE A 36 1.58 0.91 11.28
C PHE A 36 2.80 1.34 10.45
N PHE A 37 2.60 1.76 9.20
CA PHE A 37 3.66 2.27 8.35
C PHE A 37 4.34 3.51 8.94
N PHE A 38 3.54 4.49 9.38
CA PHE A 38 4.05 5.73 9.96
C PHE A 38 4.85 5.50 11.24
N PHE A 39 4.36 4.62 12.12
CA PHE A 39 5.08 4.20 13.32
C PHE A 39 6.43 3.57 12.99
N ASN A 40 6.49 2.67 12.01
CA ASN A 40 7.74 2.04 11.59
C ASN A 40 8.74 3.04 11.00
N ILE A 41 8.29 4.05 10.24
CA ILE A 41 9.16 5.12 9.74
C ILE A 41 9.76 5.91 10.91
N ILE A 42 8.93 6.37 11.84
CA ILE A 42 9.40 7.15 13.00
C ILE A 42 10.40 6.33 13.82
N LEU A 43 10.09 5.07 14.10
CA LEU A 43 10.98 4.17 14.82
C LEU A 43 12.32 4.02 14.11
N SER A 44 12.29 3.82 12.80
CA SER A 44 13.50 3.64 11.97
C SER A 44 14.36 4.89 11.92
N LEU A 45 13.76 6.07 11.79
CA LEU A 45 14.49 7.34 11.80
C LEU A 45 15.18 7.58 13.15
N ASN A 46 14.49 7.28 14.25
CA ASN A 46 15.08 7.38 15.59
C ASN A 46 16.24 6.38 15.76
N LEU A 47 16.06 5.11 15.39
CA LEU A 47 17.12 4.11 15.47
C LEU A 47 18.32 4.47 14.57
N ALA A 48 18.08 4.94 13.36
CA ALA A 48 19.16 5.36 12.44
C ALA A 48 19.98 6.53 13.00
N SER A 49 19.36 7.43 13.78
CA SER A 49 20.08 8.54 14.42
C SER A 49 21.09 8.06 15.48
N TYR A 50 20.80 6.97 16.17
CA TYR A 50 21.68 6.39 17.19
C TYR A 50 22.81 5.55 16.59
N PHE A 51 22.57 4.90 15.43
CA PHE A 51 23.48 3.87 14.87
C PHE A 51 24.18 4.31 13.57
N ARG A 52 24.48 5.59 13.40
CA ARG A 52 24.96 6.21 12.14
C ARG A 52 26.21 5.56 11.47
N VAL A 53 26.98 4.73 12.15
CA VAL A 53 28.32 4.31 11.65
C VAL A 53 28.57 2.80 11.72
N ASN A 54 27.64 1.96 12.12
CA ASN A 54 27.87 0.53 12.39
C ASN A 54 27.05 -0.41 11.51
N ALA A 55 27.38 -1.70 11.52
CA ALA A 55 26.62 -2.78 10.88
C ALA A 55 25.11 -2.76 11.20
N TRP A 56 24.70 -2.21 12.34
CA TRP A 56 23.32 -1.97 12.75
C TRP A 56 22.53 -1.06 11.77
N PHE A 57 23.21 -0.14 11.09
CA PHE A 57 22.57 0.72 10.07
C PHE A 57 22.02 -0.12 8.91
N HIS A 58 22.74 -1.13 8.47
CA HIS A 58 22.28 -2.03 7.42
C HIS A 58 21.10 -2.88 7.87
N LEU A 59 21.10 -3.35 9.12
CA LEU A 59 19.96 -4.10 9.67
C LEU A 59 18.69 -3.24 9.79
N ILE A 60 18.82 -1.96 10.14
CA ILE A 60 17.69 -1.03 10.17
C ILE A 60 17.13 -0.83 8.76
N ASN A 61 17.96 -0.68 7.74
CA ASN A 61 17.51 -0.55 6.37
C ASN A 61 16.79 -1.80 5.86
N ILE A 62 17.29 -2.99 6.20
CA ILE A 62 16.61 -4.27 5.88
C ILE A 62 15.24 -4.33 6.59
N TYR A 63 15.17 -3.96 7.87
CA TYR A 63 13.92 -3.91 8.61
C TYR A 63 12.90 -2.96 7.96
N ILE A 64 13.33 -1.75 7.55
CA ILE A 64 12.47 -0.80 6.85
C ILE A 64 11.93 -1.40 5.56
N LEU A 65 12.79 -2.04 4.77
CA LEU A 65 12.40 -2.69 3.51
C LEU A 65 11.33 -3.76 3.74
N ILE A 66 11.52 -4.60 4.75
CA ILE A 66 10.55 -5.64 5.11
C ILE A 66 9.22 -5.01 5.55
N ALA A 67 9.25 -3.96 6.37
CA ALA A 67 8.04 -3.26 6.83
C ALA A 67 7.28 -2.62 5.65
N ILE A 68 8.00 -2.01 4.70
CA ILE A 68 7.40 -1.44 3.48
C ILE A 68 6.74 -2.53 2.64
N LEU A 69 7.42 -3.66 2.41
CA LEU A 69 6.87 -4.77 1.64
C LEU A 69 5.63 -5.37 2.31
N PHE A 70 5.65 -5.52 3.63
CA PHE A 70 4.50 -6.00 4.39
C PHE A 70 3.27 -5.10 4.21
N VAL A 71 3.43 -3.78 4.44
CA VAL A 71 2.34 -2.81 4.29
C VAL A 71 1.86 -2.74 2.85
N PHE A 72 2.77 -2.81 1.89
CA PHE A 72 2.45 -2.84 0.48
C PHE A 72 1.53 -4.03 0.12
N ILE A 73 1.90 -5.25 0.52
CA ILE A 73 1.08 -6.45 0.28
C ILE A 73 -0.28 -6.33 0.99
N GLN A 74 -0.29 -5.83 2.22
CA GLN A 74 -1.51 -5.67 3.01
C GLN A 74 -2.50 -4.70 2.35
N ILE A 75 -2.03 -3.55 1.86
CA ILE A 75 -2.88 -2.57 1.17
C ILE A 75 -3.45 -3.17 -0.12
N HIS A 76 -2.62 -3.86 -0.93
CA HIS A 76 -3.10 -4.49 -2.16
C HIS A 76 -4.11 -5.60 -1.89
N SER A 77 -3.91 -6.38 -0.83
CA SER A 77 -4.89 -7.38 -0.38
C SER A 77 -6.22 -6.74 0.03
N LEU A 78 -6.19 -5.63 0.77
CA LEU A 78 -7.39 -4.88 1.16
C LEU A 78 -8.15 -4.36 -0.07
N VAL A 79 -7.44 -3.75 -1.02
CA VAL A 79 -8.02 -3.23 -2.27
C VAL A 79 -8.61 -4.36 -3.09
N ALA A 80 -7.89 -5.47 -3.27
CA ALA A 80 -8.39 -6.63 -4.01
C ALA A 80 -9.67 -7.21 -3.40
N ARG A 81 -9.73 -7.35 -2.07
CA ARG A 81 -10.93 -7.81 -1.36
C ARG A 81 -12.11 -6.87 -1.54
N ARG A 82 -11.85 -5.56 -1.58
CA ARG A 82 -12.91 -4.58 -1.82
C ARG A 82 -13.39 -4.62 -3.27
N LEU A 83 -12.48 -4.79 -4.24
CA LEU A 83 -12.85 -4.99 -5.65
C LEU A 83 -13.70 -6.25 -5.83
N ASN A 84 -13.38 -7.34 -5.13
CA ASN A 84 -14.21 -8.55 -5.11
C ASN A 84 -15.62 -8.29 -4.56
N ASP A 85 -15.75 -7.42 -3.56
CA ASP A 85 -17.04 -7.08 -2.97
C ASP A 85 -17.95 -6.33 -3.95
N ILE A 86 -17.38 -5.45 -4.78
CA ILE A 86 -18.08 -4.71 -5.85
C ILE A 86 -18.08 -5.46 -7.20
N SER A 87 -17.76 -6.75 -7.21
CA SER A 87 -17.74 -7.60 -8.40
C SER A 87 -16.78 -7.15 -9.52
N ILE A 88 -15.73 -6.43 -9.16
CA ILE A 88 -14.65 -6.04 -10.07
C ILE A 88 -13.47 -7.02 -9.91
N ASN A 89 -12.78 -7.28 -11.02
CA ASN A 89 -11.63 -8.18 -11.01
C ASN A 89 -10.54 -7.69 -10.03
N PRO A 90 -10.15 -8.49 -9.02
CA PRO A 90 -9.19 -8.09 -7.98
C PRO A 90 -7.79 -7.80 -8.51
N TYR A 91 -7.42 -8.28 -9.70
CA TYR A 91 -6.12 -7.97 -10.31
C TYR A 91 -5.94 -6.48 -10.64
N PHE A 92 -7.02 -5.71 -10.75
CA PHE A 92 -6.93 -4.25 -10.90
C PHE A 92 -6.28 -3.57 -9.68
N ALA A 93 -6.25 -4.21 -8.52
CA ALA A 93 -5.51 -3.70 -7.36
C ALA A 93 -4.02 -3.50 -7.63
N PHE A 94 -3.43 -4.22 -8.58
CA PHE A 94 -2.01 -4.14 -8.90
C PHE A 94 -1.68 -3.11 -9.99
N ILE A 95 -2.67 -2.52 -10.67
CA ILE A 95 -2.43 -1.53 -11.73
C ILE A 95 -1.58 -0.34 -11.25
N PRO A 96 -1.87 0.30 -10.10
CA PRO A 96 -1.04 1.42 -9.61
C PRO A 96 0.42 1.03 -9.38
N PHE A 97 0.66 -0.21 -8.93
CA PHE A 97 2.01 -0.72 -8.74
C PHE A 97 2.75 -0.91 -10.07
N VAL A 98 2.12 -1.55 -11.05
CA VAL A 98 2.72 -1.76 -12.37
C VAL A 98 3.06 -0.41 -13.00
N LEU A 99 2.13 0.55 -12.99
CA LEU A 99 2.37 1.89 -13.51
C LEU A 99 3.47 2.62 -12.75
N GLY A 100 3.51 2.52 -11.43
CA GLY A 100 4.56 3.10 -10.60
C GLY A 100 5.94 2.49 -10.88
N SER A 101 6.00 1.18 -11.09
CA SER A 101 7.24 0.48 -11.44
C SER A 101 7.74 0.88 -12.83
N VAL A 102 6.84 1.00 -13.81
CA VAL A 102 7.16 1.50 -15.15
C VAL A 102 7.67 2.94 -15.09
N TYR A 103 7.01 3.80 -14.31
CA TYR A 103 7.44 5.18 -14.12
C TYR A 103 8.86 5.27 -13.52
N LEU A 104 9.14 4.50 -12.47
CA LEU A 104 10.46 4.46 -11.84
C LEU A 104 11.52 3.94 -12.81
N ALA A 105 11.22 2.89 -13.56
CA ALA A 105 12.13 2.34 -14.57
C ALA A 105 12.44 3.39 -15.65
N LEU A 106 11.42 4.07 -16.19
CA LEU A 106 11.62 5.13 -17.17
C LEU A 106 12.45 6.29 -16.62
N LYS A 107 12.21 6.70 -15.37
CA LYS A 107 12.98 7.77 -14.73
C LYS A 107 14.44 7.40 -14.52
N VAL A 108 14.73 6.14 -14.18
CA VAL A 108 16.10 5.67 -13.93
C VAL A 108 16.88 5.44 -15.22
N PHE A 109 16.22 4.88 -16.25
CA PHE A 109 16.93 4.44 -17.46
C PHE A 109 16.88 5.41 -18.62
N VAL A 110 15.90 6.31 -18.69
CA VAL A 110 15.67 7.15 -19.88
C VAL A 110 15.85 8.64 -19.60
N ASP A 111 15.93 9.06 -18.35
CA ASP A 111 16.09 10.47 -17.91
C ASP A 111 15.14 11.45 -18.66
N THR A 112 13.92 11.00 -18.98
CA THR A 112 12.93 11.74 -19.75
C THR A 112 11.95 12.46 -18.84
N ASP A 113 12.34 13.66 -18.43
CA ASP A 113 11.53 14.53 -17.56
C ASP A 113 10.15 14.93 -18.15
N PRO A 114 9.96 15.18 -19.47
CA PRO A 114 8.66 15.58 -19.98
C PRO A 114 7.57 14.50 -19.85
N TYR A 115 7.92 13.22 -20.02
CA TYR A 115 6.96 12.13 -19.93
C TYR A 115 6.66 11.71 -18.48
N GLY A 116 7.58 11.94 -17.55
CA GLY A 116 7.42 11.61 -16.14
C GLY A 116 6.20 12.27 -15.50
N LYS A 117 5.93 13.54 -15.84
CA LYS A 117 4.74 14.27 -15.37
C LYS A 117 3.43 13.65 -15.85
N PHE A 118 3.34 13.25 -17.12
CA PHE A 118 2.14 12.63 -17.68
C PHE A 118 1.87 11.26 -17.06
N ILE A 119 2.91 10.44 -16.86
CA ILE A 119 2.79 9.14 -16.22
C ILE A 119 2.38 9.31 -14.76
N PHE A 120 2.96 10.28 -14.05
CA PHE A 120 2.58 10.59 -12.66
C PHE A 120 1.11 11.01 -12.54
N ILE A 121 0.63 11.88 -13.44
CA ILE A 121 -0.78 12.27 -13.51
C ILE A 121 -1.66 11.04 -13.81
N GLY A 122 -1.24 10.17 -14.73
CA GLY A 122 -1.95 8.92 -15.03
C GLY A 122 -2.08 8.02 -13.79
N ILE A 123 -1.01 7.85 -13.03
CA ILE A 123 -1.03 7.10 -11.77
C ILE A 123 -2.00 7.72 -10.76
N LEU A 124 -1.97 9.04 -10.58
CA LEU A 124 -2.90 9.75 -9.68
C LEU A 124 -4.36 9.55 -10.11
N LEU A 125 -4.65 9.62 -11.41
CA LEU A 125 -6.00 9.36 -11.93
C LEU A 125 -6.46 7.93 -11.65
N VAL A 126 -5.60 6.93 -11.86
CA VAL A 126 -5.92 5.53 -11.55
C VAL A 126 -6.19 5.36 -10.06
N ILE A 127 -5.37 5.95 -9.18
CA ILE A 127 -5.58 5.92 -7.74
C ILE A 127 -6.92 6.58 -7.39
N LEU A 128 -7.21 7.76 -7.95
CA LEU A 128 -8.46 8.48 -7.71
C LEU A 128 -9.69 7.66 -8.13
N VAL A 129 -9.67 7.09 -9.34
CA VAL A 129 -10.75 6.22 -9.85
C VAL A 129 -10.90 5.00 -8.95
N THR A 130 -9.81 4.39 -8.53
CA THR A 130 -9.83 3.25 -7.60
C THR A 130 -10.49 3.63 -6.27
N ILE A 131 -10.15 4.79 -5.70
CA ILE A 131 -10.76 5.29 -4.46
C ILE A 131 -12.27 5.53 -4.66
N ILE A 132 -12.67 6.16 -5.76
CA ILE A 132 -14.09 6.41 -6.07
C ILE A 132 -14.85 5.09 -6.14
N LEU A 133 -14.33 4.10 -6.86
CA LEU A 133 -14.94 2.77 -6.96
C LEU A 133 -15.02 2.06 -5.61
N LEU A 134 -14.01 2.25 -4.75
CA LEU A 134 -13.98 1.65 -3.42
C LEU A 134 -14.97 2.30 -2.45
N VAL A 135 -15.29 3.57 -2.66
CA VAL A 135 -16.29 4.32 -1.84
C VAL A 135 -17.70 4.13 -2.37
N SER A 136 -17.87 3.80 -3.67
CA SER A 136 -19.19 3.61 -4.27
C SER A 136 -20.02 2.57 -3.52
N GLU A 137 -21.33 2.79 -3.50
CA GLU A 137 -22.25 1.84 -2.87
C GLU A 137 -22.33 0.58 -3.71
N THR A 138 -22.24 -0.55 -3.02
CA THR A 138 -22.68 -1.83 -3.55
C THR A 138 -24.14 -1.98 -3.12
N ASP A 139 -25.01 -1.99 -4.07
CA ASP A 139 -26.40 -2.38 -3.85
C ASP A 139 -26.48 -3.85 -3.42
#